data_6692994c79aa4e9dcf99fc40abf21218
#
_entry.id   6692994c79aa4e9dcf99fc40abf21218
#
_cell.length_a   1.000
_cell.length_b   1.000
_cell.length_c   1.000
_cell.angle_alpha   90.00
_cell.angle_beta   90.00
_cell.angle_gamma   90.00
#
_symmetry.space_group_name_H-M   'P 1'
#
loop_
_entity.id
_entity.type
_entity.pdbx_description
1 polymer ?
#
loop_
_entity_poly.entity_id
_entity_poly.type
_entity_poly.pdbx_seq_one_letter_code
_entity_poly.pdbx_strand_id
1 'polypeptide(L)'
;GLPTAAADSAVPPAAIVAQLRGEYRSETLADGTLQGTERFTLTRHSDGSRSLQMLADLRSRGSWFNVYLHVDADFRPVTAFATYWTAGLLKGSGLFEIQGDALRATSRGPVSGAQSRATAVPARFSIGAHPVSGDGWHTAHYDRQTGGVQALSLYSVDAGADPSKPVLGTLLPLSVEYLGEEQVTVPAGTFMAQRFRLAGLNDLWVYGPDRLVVKSELPRRGIRYVLVTLAGEGEAIEQPKQQR
;
A
#
# COMPACT_ATOMS: atom_id res chain seq x y z
N GLY A 1 28.59 -21.36 -39.28
CA GLY A 1 28.55 -20.27 -38.32
C GLY A 1 27.35 -20.41 -37.41
N LEU A 2 27.55 -20.68 -36.15
CA LEU A 2 26.47 -20.64 -35.15
C LEU A 2 26.06 -19.16 -34.94
N PRO A 3 24.77 -18.85 -34.86
CA PRO A 3 24.37 -17.49 -34.52
C PRO A 3 24.82 -17.16 -33.10
N THR A 4 25.61 -16.10 -32.96
CA THR A 4 25.93 -15.48 -31.69
C THR A 4 24.59 -14.97 -31.09
N ALA A 5 24.16 -15.57 -30.00
CA ALA A 5 23.05 -15.00 -29.19
C ALA A 5 23.42 -13.56 -28.87
N ALA A 6 22.60 -12.60 -29.29
CA ALA A 6 22.72 -11.23 -28.85
C ALA A 6 22.65 -11.25 -27.31
N ALA A 7 23.68 -10.74 -26.66
CA ALA A 7 23.65 -10.54 -25.24
C ALA A 7 22.45 -9.63 -24.94
N ASP A 8 21.48 -10.16 -24.23
CA ASP A 8 20.38 -9.37 -23.68
C ASP A 8 21.06 -8.24 -22.89
N SER A 9 20.89 -7.01 -23.35
CA SER A 9 21.48 -5.85 -22.68
C SER A 9 20.79 -5.75 -21.32
N ALA A 10 21.47 -6.24 -20.28
CA ALA A 10 20.97 -6.17 -18.91
C ALA A 10 20.61 -4.72 -18.58
N VAL A 11 19.35 -4.47 -18.26
CA VAL A 11 18.89 -3.16 -17.78
C VAL A 11 19.68 -2.89 -16.49
N PRO A 12 20.39 -1.75 -16.36
CA PRO A 12 21.11 -1.45 -15.15
C PRO A 12 20.17 -1.40 -13.95
N PRO A 13 20.58 -1.89 -12.77
CA PRO A 13 19.74 -1.84 -11.59
C PRO A 13 19.41 -0.39 -11.23
N ALA A 14 18.15 -0.14 -10.84
CA ALA A 14 17.69 1.16 -10.43
C ALA A 14 18.35 1.57 -9.09
N ALA A 15 18.89 2.78 -9.05
CA ALA A 15 19.49 3.34 -7.84
C ALA A 15 18.43 3.97 -6.92
N ILE A 16 18.68 3.97 -5.62
CA ILE A 16 17.87 4.74 -4.66
C ILE A 16 18.20 6.23 -4.85
N VAL A 17 17.20 7.07 -5.11
CA VAL A 17 17.34 8.52 -5.28
C VAL A 17 16.73 9.31 -4.13
N ALA A 18 15.72 8.75 -3.44
CA ALA A 18 15.12 9.37 -2.27
C ALA A 18 14.48 8.34 -1.36
N GLN A 19 14.40 8.65 -0.07
CA GLN A 19 13.65 7.90 0.91
C GLN A 19 12.79 8.82 1.77
N LEU A 20 11.59 8.36 2.09
CA LEU A 20 10.64 8.99 2.97
C LEU A 20 10.25 8.00 4.07
N ARG A 21 10.40 8.39 5.32
CA ARG A 21 10.05 7.56 6.49
C ARG A 21 8.96 8.25 7.29
N GLY A 22 8.01 7.49 7.74
CA GLY A 22 6.94 8.02 8.56
C GLY A 22 6.32 7.01 9.49
N GLU A 23 5.49 7.54 10.37
CA GLU A 23 4.73 6.76 11.32
C GLU A 23 3.29 7.27 11.36
N TYR A 24 2.35 6.33 11.38
CA TYR A 24 0.94 6.57 11.64
C TYR A 24 0.57 6.12 13.04
N ARG A 25 -0.42 6.80 13.62
CA ARG A 25 -1.17 6.34 14.78
C ARG A 25 -2.56 5.92 14.33
N SER A 26 -2.99 4.72 14.74
CA SER A 26 -4.37 4.26 14.62
C SER A 26 -5.13 4.62 15.89
N GLU A 27 -6.26 5.30 15.74
CA GLU A 27 -7.06 5.82 16.84
C GLU A 27 -8.53 5.47 16.65
N THR A 28 -9.29 5.42 17.75
CA THR A 28 -10.75 5.40 17.65
C THR A 28 -11.29 6.73 17.16
N LEU A 29 -12.32 6.71 16.32
CA LEU A 29 -13.01 7.91 15.86
C LEU A 29 -13.75 8.62 17.00
N ALA A 30 -14.24 7.86 18.00
CA ALA A 30 -15.08 8.37 19.06
C ALA A 30 -14.34 9.33 20.00
N ASP A 31 -13.12 8.98 20.43
CA ASP A 31 -12.40 9.69 21.46
C ASP A 31 -10.88 9.80 21.24
N GLY A 32 -10.38 9.28 20.10
CA GLY A 32 -8.95 9.33 19.79
C GLY A 32 -8.09 8.35 20.59
N THR A 33 -8.69 7.34 21.22
CA THR A 33 -7.93 6.29 21.94
C THR A 33 -6.99 5.55 21.00
N LEU A 34 -5.72 5.45 21.38
CA LEU A 34 -4.69 4.77 20.62
C LEU A 34 -5.02 3.27 20.46
N GLN A 35 -5.01 2.81 19.20
CA GLN A 35 -5.25 1.41 18.83
C GLN A 35 -3.99 0.71 18.35
N GLY A 36 -3.00 1.44 17.87
CA GLY A 36 -1.75 0.91 17.37
C GLY A 36 -0.99 1.92 16.53
N THR A 37 0.11 1.46 15.95
CA THR A 37 1.01 2.27 15.13
C THR A 37 1.35 1.54 13.85
N GLU A 38 1.74 2.30 12.83
CA GLU A 38 2.32 1.77 11.60
C GLU A 38 3.52 2.60 11.20
N ARG A 39 4.62 1.95 10.87
CA ARG A 39 5.82 2.59 10.32
C ARG A 39 5.98 2.21 8.88
N PHE A 40 6.50 3.13 8.08
CA PHE A 40 6.82 2.85 6.70
C PHE A 40 8.13 3.52 6.27
N THR A 41 8.75 2.93 5.26
CA THR A 41 9.78 3.56 4.45
C THR A 41 9.36 3.47 2.99
N LEU A 42 9.15 4.63 2.36
CA LEU A 42 8.95 4.75 0.93
C LEU A 42 10.29 5.06 0.29
N THR A 43 10.67 4.30 -0.74
CA THR A 43 11.90 4.49 -1.49
C THR A 43 11.54 4.80 -2.95
N ARG A 44 12.09 5.89 -3.49
CA ARG A 44 12.08 6.17 -4.93
C ARG A 44 13.35 5.68 -5.58
N HIS A 45 13.22 5.14 -6.77
CA HIS A 45 14.33 4.64 -7.56
C HIS A 45 14.52 5.48 -8.82
N SER A 46 15.72 5.43 -9.40
CA SER A 46 16.12 6.24 -10.56
C SER A 46 15.32 5.96 -11.83
N ASP A 47 14.67 4.81 -11.93
CA ASP A 47 13.76 4.43 -13.02
C ASP A 47 12.32 4.92 -12.80
N GLY A 48 12.06 5.66 -11.72
CA GLY A 48 10.73 6.13 -11.33
C GLY A 48 9.91 5.11 -10.54
N SER A 49 10.39 3.88 -10.38
CA SER A 49 9.72 2.88 -9.54
C SER A 49 9.77 3.27 -8.05
N ARG A 50 8.90 2.68 -7.27
CA ARG A 50 8.79 2.95 -5.83
C ARG A 50 8.63 1.65 -5.06
N SER A 51 9.15 1.63 -3.84
CA SER A 51 8.87 0.56 -2.89
C SER A 51 8.42 1.10 -1.54
N LEU A 52 7.56 0.33 -0.86
CA LEU A 52 7.13 0.53 0.51
C LEU A 52 7.55 -0.66 1.36
N GLN A 53 8.18 -0.37 2.49
CA GLN A 53 8.35 -1.30 3.59
C GLN A 53 7.44 -0.82 4.72
N MET A 54 6.58 -1.69 5.20
CA MET A 54 5.49 -1.33 6.10
C MET A 54 5.44 -2.30 7.28
N LEU A 55 5.38 -1.77 8.48
CA LEU A 55 5.20 -2.54 9.71
C LEU A 55 4.02 -1.97 10.49
N ALA A 56 2.92 -2.70 10.55
CA ALA A 56 1.74 -2.33 11.30
C ALA A 56 1.66 -3.12 12.61
N ASP A 57 1.79 -2.42 13.74
CA ASP A 57 1.64 -2.97 15.08
C ASP A 57 0.25 -2.67 15.62
N LEU A 58 -0.66 -3.60 15.41
CA LEU A 58 -2.04 -3.55 15.86
C LEU A 58 -2.32 -4.69 16.86
N ARG A 59 -1.32 -5.03 17.70
CA ARG A 59 -1.41 -6.15 18.65
C ARG A 59 -2.55 -6.01 19.65
N SER A 60 -2.98 -4.80 19.96
CA SER A 60 -4.19 -4.55 20.76
C SER A 60 -5.46 -5.18 20.16
N ARG A 61 -5.44 -5.42 18.82
CA ARG A 61 -6.49 -6.09 18.07
C ARG A 61 -6.07 -7.48 17.56
N GLY A 62 -4.95 -8.00 18.06
CA GLY A 62 -4.40 -9.29 17.66
C GLY A 62 -3.71 -9.31 16.30
N SER A 63 -3.38 -8.16 15.71
CA SER A 63 -2.83 -8.08 14.36
C SER A 63 -1.43 -7.48 14.35
N TRP A 64 -0.54 -8.10 13.56
CA TRP A 64 0.77 -7.57 13.22
C TRP A 64 1.07 -7.88 11.76
N PHE A 65 1.37 -6.83 10.97
CA PHE A 65 1.62 -6.97 9.54
C PHE A 65 3.01 -6.45 9.20
N ASN A 66 3.77 -7.26 8.46
CA ASN A 66 5.04 -6.85 7.86
C ASN A 66 4.91 -7.04 6.35
N VAL A 67 5.00 -5.94 5.60
CA VAL A 67 4.70 -5.93 4.17
C VAL A 67 5.77 -5.16 3.41
N TYR A 68 6.20 -5.73 2.29
CA TYR A 68 6.95 -5.05 1.25
C TYR A 68 6.11 -4.99 -0.02
N LEU A 69 6.08 -3.84 -0.68
CA LEU A 69 5.40 -3.64 -1.95
C LEU A 69 6.28 -2.81 -2.88
N HIS A 70 6.51 -3.32 -4.09
CA HIS A 70 7.23 -2.63 -5.16
C HIS A 70 6.31 -2.41 -6.36
N VAL A 71 6.31 -1.17 -6.87
CA VAL A 71 5.54 -0.76 -8.05
C VAL A 71 6.46 -0.08 -9.06
N ASP A 72 6.09 -0.15 -10.33
CA ASP A 72 6.78 0.60 -11.39
C ASP A 72 6.46 2.11 -11.32
N ALA A 73 6.97 2.88 -12.28
CA ALA A 73 6.78 4.33 -12.35
C ALA A 73 5.30 4.74 -12.46
N ASP A 74 4.45 3.86 -13.02
CA ASP A 74 3.01 4.07 -13.19
C ASP A 74 2.18 3.43 -12.08
N PHE A 75 2.80 3.08 -10.95
CA PHE A 75 2.18 2.42 -9.79
C PHE A 75 1.61 1.02 -10.08
N ARG A 76 2.01 0.39 -11.17
CA ARG A 76 1.65 -1.01 -11.40
C ARG A 76 2.49 -1.90 -10.48
N PRO A 77 1.88 -2.83 -9.72
CA PRO A 77 2.62 -3.77 -8.90
C PRO A 77 3.63 -4.60 -9.71
N VAL A 78 4.82 -4.79 -9.13
CA VAL A 78 5.88 -5.64 -9.67
C VAL A 78 6.07 -6.86 -8.77
N THR A 79 6.21 -6.62 -7.46
CA THR A 79 6.31 -7.67 -6.47
C THR A 79 5.79 -7.18 -5.11
N ALA A 80 5.28 -8.10 -4.31
CA ALA A 80 4.93 -7.85 -2.93
C ALA A 80 5.27 -9.06 -2.07
N PHE A 81 5.53 -8.81 -0.79
CA PHE A 81 5.70 -9.84 0.23
C PHE A 81 4.96 -9.41 1.48
N ALA A 82 4.24 -10.32 2.10
CA ALA A 82 3.50 -10.06 3.32
C ALA A 82 3.66 -11.19 4.32
N THR A 83 3.82 -10.84 5.60
CA THR A 83 3.72 -11.76 6.72
C THR A 83 2.69 -11.22 7.70
N TYR A 84 1.73 -12.06 8.07
CA TYR A 84 0.63 -11.68 8.95
C TYR A 84 0.58 -12.53 10.21
N TRP A 85 0.46 -11.85 11.35
CA TRP A 85 -0.08 -12.39 12.59
C TRP A 85 -1.49 -11.85 12.75
N THR A 86 -2.46 -12.72 12.93
CA THR A 86 -3.88 -12.37 13.08
C THR A 86 -4.47 -13.16 14.23
N ALA A 87 -5.39 -12.56 15.01
CA ALA A 87 -5.89 -13.14 16.25
C ALA A 87 -4.77 -13.60 17.21
N GLY A 88 -3.63 -12.89 17.23
CA GLY A 88 -2.47 -13.20 18.05
C GLY A 88 -1.63 -14.39 17.58
N LEU A 89 -1.93 -14.99 16.42
CA LEU A 89 -1.27 -16.17 15.88
C LEU A 89 -0.62 -15.86 14.52
N LEU A 90 0.50 -16.56 14.22
CA LEU A 90 1.10 -16.50 12.89
C LEU A 90 0.14 -17.16 11.88
N LYS A 91 -0.38 -16.33 10.96
CA LYS A 91 -1.18 -16.81 9.83
C LYS A 91 -0.29 -17.39 8.73
N GLY A 92 0.75 -16.69 8.36
CA GLY A 92 1.69 -17.11 7.33
C GLY A 92 2.28 -15.93 6.56
N SER A 93 2.96 -16.29 5.49
CA SER A 93 3.58 -15.36 4.55
C SER A 93 3.12 -15.62 3.13
N GLY A 94 3.08 -14.57 2.32
CA GLY A 94 2.79 -14.63 0.89
C GLY A 94 3.81 -13.85 0.08
N LEU A 95 4.25 -14.42 -1.06
CA LEU A 95 5.02 -13.76 -2.09
C LEU A 95 4.16 -13.62 -3.34
N PHE A 96 4.13 -12.42 -3.90
CA PHE A 96 3.31 -12.05 -5.06
C PHE A 96 4.23 -11.48 -6.14
N GLU A 97 4.26 -12.11 -7.29
CA GLU A 97 5.12 -11.74 -8.42
C GLU A 97 4.28 -11.53 -9.66
N ILE A 98 4.46 -10.38 -10.32
CA ILE A 98 3.72 -10.05 -11.52
C ILE A 98 4.58 -10.38 -12.75
N GLN A 99 4.05 -11.22 -13.62
CA GLN A 99 4.69 -11.66 -14.86
C GLN A 99 3.70 -11.43 -16.01
N GLY A 100 3.90 -10.34 -16.77
CA GLY A 100 2.97 -9.95 -17.82
C GLY A 100 1.57 -9.63 -17.29
N ASP A 101 0.57 -10.39 -17.69
CA ASP A 101 -0.83 -10.28 -17.29
C ASP A 101 -1.23 -11.26 -16.17
N ALA A 102 -0.27 -11.92 -15.55
CA ALA A 102 -0.50 -12.86 -14.46
C ALA A 102 0.19 -12.42 -13.16
N LEU A 103 -0.55 -12.52 -12.05
CA LEU A 103 -0.02 -12.46 -10.69
C LEU A 103 0.15 -13.90 -10.20
N ARG A 104 1.38 -14.27 -9.88
CA ARG A 104 1.72 -15.56 -9.25
C ARG A 104 1.92 -15.34 -7.76
N ALA A 105 1.12 -16.03 -6.96
CA ALA A 105 1.18 -15.97 -5.52
C ALA A 105 1.60 -17.32 -4.94
N THR A 106 2.53 -17.29 -3.99
CA THR A 106 2.90 -18.45 -3.17
C THR A 106 2.73 -18.09 -1.71
N SER A 107 2.14 -19.00 -0.93
CA SER A 107 1.88 -18.81 0.49
C SER A 107 2.42 -19.99 1.31
N ARG A 108 2.89 -19.67 2.51
CA ARG A 108 3.25 -20.64 3.54
C ARG A 108 2.69 -20.21 4.87
N GLY A 109 2.04 -21.14 5.57
CA GLY A 109 1.53 -20.92 6.92
C GLY A 109 1.57 -22.18 7.76
N PRO A 110 1.61 -22.07 9.10
CA PRO A 110 1.68 -23.21 10.01
C PRO A 110 0.49 -24.17 9.88
N VAL A 111 -0.71 -23.61 9.58
CA VAL A 111 -1.96 -24.37 9.44
C VAL A 111 -2.32 -24.58 7.98
N SER A 112 -2.21 -23.52 7.14
CA SER A 112 -2.58 -23.57 5.73
C SER A 112 -1.59 -24.34 4.85
N GLY A 113 -0.37 -24.58 5.33
CA GLY A 113 0.68 -25.26 4.58
C GLY A 113 1.25 -24.40 3.45
N ALA A 114 1.75 -25.06 2.39
CA ALA A 114 2.28 -24.42 1.20
C ALA A 114 1.20 -24.43 0.11
N GLN A 115 0.89 -23.27 -0.45
CA GLN A 115 -0.09 -23.10 -1.52
C GLN A 115 0.41 -22.13 -2.58
N SER A 116 -0.06 -22.30 -3.83
CA SER A 116 0.25 -21.44 -4.95
C SER A 116 -1.00 -21.16 -5.77
N ARG A 117 -1.10 -19.96 -6.33
CA ARG A 117 -2.19 -19.57 -7.22
C ARG A 117 -1.68 -18.59 -8.26
N ALA A 118 -2.18 -18.73 -9.49
CA ALA A 118 -2.03 -17.71 -10.54
C ALA A 118 -3.37 -17.03 -10.77
N THR A 119 -3.35 -15.72 -10.89
CA THR A 119 -4.54 -14.88 -11.13
C THR A 119 -4.24 -13.98 -12.32
N ALA A 120 -5.12 -13.96 -13.32
CA ALA A 120 -5.05 -12.98 -14.39
C ALA A 120 -5.34 -11.58 -13.83
N VAL A 121 -4.47 -10.62 -14.17
CA VAL A 121 -4.61 -9.23 -13.71
C VAL A 121 -4.63 -8.27 -14.90
N PRO A 122 -5.43 -7.19 -14.84
CA PRO A 122 -5.45 -6.19 -15.90
C PRO A 122 -4.14 -5.37 -15.90
N ALA A 123 -3.96 -4.56 -16.95
CA ALA A 123 -2.81 -3.66 -17.05
C ALA A 123 -2.74 -2.68 -15.87
N ARG A 124 -3.91 -2.24 -15.37
CA ARG A 124 -4.03 -1.33 -14.24
C ARG A 124 -4.73 -2.03 -13.08
N PHE A 125 -4.03 -2.24 -12.00
CA PHE A 125 -4.55 -2.77 -10.75
C PHE A 125 -3.63 -2.36 -9.60
N SER A 126 -4.08 -2.56 -8.38
CA SER A 126 -3.25 -2.38 -7.18
C SER A 126 -3.34 -3.62 -6.28
N ILE A 127 -2.40 -3.72 -5.33
CA ILE A 127 -2.40 -4.78 -4.31
C ILE A 127 -2.79 -4.16 -2.97
N GLY A 128 -3.85 -4.70 -2.36
CA GLY A 128 -4.28 -4.37 -1.00
C GLY A 128 -3.68 -5.36 -0.01
N ALA A 129 -2.64 -4.92 0.69
CA ALA A 129 -1.94 -5.73 1.69
C ALA A 129 -2.19 -5.27 3.13
N HIS A 130 -3.14 -4.37 3.33
CA HIS A 130 -3.74 -3.85 4.57
C HIS A 130 -3.00 -2.72 5.31
N PRO A 131 -1.67 -2.58 5.35
CA PRO A 131 -1.07 -1.38 5.91
C PRO A 131 -1.53 -0.11 5.20
N VAL A 132 -1.89 0.93 5.99
CA VAL A 132 -2.50 2.16 5.48
C VAL A 132 -1.58 2.96 4.56
N SER A 133 -0.27 2.89 4.76
CA SER A 133 0.70 3.60 3.92
C SER A 133 0.65 3.17 2.45
N GLY A 134 0.20 1.96 2.16
CA GLY A 134 -0.01 1.46 0.78
C GLY A 134 -1.33 1.89 0.15
N ASP A 135 -2.30 2.36 0.93
CA ASP A 135 -3.66 2.59 0.45
C ASP A 135 -3.75 3.74 -0.57
N GLY A 136 -2.87 4.73 -0.47
CA GLY A 136 -2.81 5.83 -1.43
C GLY A 136 -2.56 5.36 -2.87
N TRP A 137 -1.87 4.25 -3.04
CA TRP A 137 -1.57 3.69 -4.35
C TRP A 137 -2.79 3.04 -5.03
N HIS A 138 -3.85 2.72 -4.26
CA HIS A 138 -5.12 2.27 -4.83
C HIS A 138 -5.81 3.34 -5.68
N THR A 139 -5.47 4.61 -5.48
CA THR A 139 -6.05 5.74 -6.20
C THR A 139 -5.23 6.16 -7.44
N ALA A 140 -4.09 5.49 -7.71
CA ALA A 140 -3.14 5.92 -8.74
C ALA A 140 -3.73 5.94 -10.15
N HIS A 141 -4.63 5.01 -10.45
CA HIS A 141 -5.22 4.88 -11.78
C HIS A 141 -6.62 5.52 -11.90
N TYR A 142 -7.01 6.33 -10.91
CA TYR A 142 -8.26 7.08 -11.00
C TYR A 142 -8.14 8.17 -12.07
N ASP A 143 -9.10 8.18 -13.01
CA ASP A 143 -9.16 9.18 -14.06
C ASP A 143 -9.90 10.45 -13.57
N ARG A 144 -9.13 11.49 -13.27
CA ARG A 144 -9.63 12.78 -12.81
C ARG A 144 -10.46 13.52 -13.86
N GLN A 145 -10.21 13.28 -15.16
CA GLN A 145 -10.96 13.92 -16.24
C GLN A 145 -12.37 13.33 -16.35
N THR A 146 -12.48 12.02 -16.26
CA THR A 146 -13.78 11.33 -16.25
C THR A 146 -14.56 11.65 -14.97
N GLY A 147 -13.90 11.68 -13.82
CA GLY A 147 -14.53 11.96 -12.54
C GLY A 147 -15.55 10.90 -12.11
N GLY A 148 -16.33 11.21 -11.07
CA GLY A 148 -17.38 10.35 -10.54
C GLY A 148 -16.85 9.08 -9.87
N VAL A 149 -17.73 8.10 -9.68
CA VAL A 149 -17.35 6.80 -9.12
C VAL A 149 -16.78 5.92 -10.21
N GLN A 150 -15.58 5.38 -9.98
CA GLN A 150 -14.88 4.47 -10.90
C GLN A 150 -14.59 3.14 -10.23
N ALA A 151 -14.77 2.05 -10.97
CA ALA A 151 -14.38 0.72 -10.53
C ALA A 151 -12.91 0.48 -10.93
N LEU A 152 -12.02 0.49 -9.95
CA LEU A 152 -10.61 0.13 -10.12
C LEU A 152 -10.40 -1.33 -9.70
N SER A 153 -9.34 -1.96 -10.21
CA SER A 153 -9.04 -3.34 -9.87
C SER A 153 -8.11 -3.42 -8.66
N LEU A 154 -8.51 -4.20 -7.66
CA LEU A 154 -7.75 -4.45 -6.44
C LEU A 154 -7.51 -5.95 -6.25
N TYR A 155 -6.27 -6.37 -6.13
CA TYR A 155 -5.92 -7.69 -5.62
C TYR A 155 -5.80 -7.59 -4.10
N SER A 156 -6.84 -8.05 -3.40
CA SER A 156 -6.93 -7.97 -1.94
C SER A 156 -6.38 -9.24 -1.30
N VAL A 157 -5.32 -9.09 -0.50
CA VAL A 157 -4.68 -10.20 0.21
C VAL A 157 -5.48 -10.54 1.48
N ASP A 158 -5.68 -11.83 1.75
CA ASP A 158 -6.40 -12.30 2.93
C ASP A 158 -5.53 -12.15 4.19
N ALA A 159 -5.92 -11.21 5.05
CA ALA A 159 -5.38 -11.02 6.40
C ALA A 159 -6.40 -11.36 7.49
N GLY A 160 -7.42 -12.14 7.18
CA GLY A 160 -8.44 -12.57 8.13
C GLY A 160 -7.90 -13.47 9.25
N ALA A 161 -8.65 -13.59 10.34
CA ALA A 161 -8.25 -14.30 11.55
C ALA A 161 -8.19 -15.83 11.42
N ASP A 162 -8.78 -16.41 10.36
CA ASP A 162 -8.77 -17.85 10.12
C ASP A 162 -7.38 -18.32 9.65
N PRO A 163 -6.60 -19.05 10.47
CA PRO A 163 -5.26 -19.48 10.13
C PRO A 163 -5.22 -20.59 9.07
N SER A 164 -6.35 -21.26 8.80
CA SER A 164 -6.46 -22.28 7.76
C SER A 164 -6.50 -21.68 6.35
N LYS A 165 -6.85 -20.39 6.22
CA LYS A 165 -6.83 -19.69 4.95
C LYS A 165 -5.42 -19.16 4.66
N PRO A 166 -4.88 -19.44 3.46
CA PRO A 166 -3.53 -19.00 3.10
C PRO A 166 -3.45 -17.49 2.91
N VAL A 167 -2.23 -16.94 2.97
CA VAL A 167 -1.93 -15.56 2.60
C VAL A 167 -1.89 -15.46 1.07
N LEU A 168 -3.05 -15.53 0.48
CA LEU A 168 -3.31 -15.35 -0.96
C LEU A 168 -4.37 -14.26 -1.11
N GLY A 169 -4.61 -13.79 -2.32
CA GLY A 169 -5.56 -12.72 -2.55
C GLY A 169 -6.62 -13.09 -3.59
N THR A 170 -7.55 -12.16 -3.75
CA THR A 170 -8.62 -12.22 -4.74
C THR A 170 -8.67 -10.88 -5.48
N LEU A 171 -8.74 -10.92 -6.80
CA LEU A 171 -8.96 -9.74 -7.62
C LEU A 171 -10.45 -9.36 -7.55
N LEU A 172 -10.71 -8.11 -7.18
CA LEU A 172 -12.06 -7.58 -7.03
C LEU A 172 -12.13 -6.12 -7.49
N PRO A 173 -13.31 -5.62 -7.87
CA PRO A 173 -13.49 -4.21 -8.14
C PRO A 173 -13.48 -3.41 -6.83
N LEU A 174 -12.80 -2.25 -6.85
CA LEU A 174 -12.81 -1.25 -5.80
C LEU A 174 -13.45 0.02 -6.35
N SER A 175 -14.57 0.44 -5.80
CA SER A 175 -15.22 1.68 -6.18
C SER A 175 -14.50 2.86 -5.54
N VAL A 176 -13.96 3.76 -6.36
CA VAL A 176 -13.19 4.93 -5.94
C VAL A 176 -13.83 6.19 -6.48
N GLU A 177 -13.98 7.20 -5.64
CA GLU A 177 -14.50 8.52 -5.99
C GLU A 177 -13.54 9.60 -5.48
N TYR A 178 -13.19 10.54 -6.34
CA TYR A 178 -12.45 11.74 -5.95
C TYR A 178 -13.41 12.81 -5.43
N LEU A 179 -13.16 13.33 -4.23
CA LEU A 179 -14.05 14.26 -3.53
C LEU A 179 -13.52 15.71 -3.48
N GLY A 180 -12.35 15.96 -4.08
CA GLY A 180 -11.75 17.29 -4.08
C GLY A 180 -10.43 17.37 -3.31
N GLU A 181 -9.88 18.58 -3.26
CA GLU A 181 -8.70 18.90 -2.46
C GLU A 181 -9.14 19.61 -1.18
N GLU A 182 -8.50 19.30 -0.07
CA GLU A 182 -8.70 20.02 1.17
C GLU A 182 -7.41 20.09 2.00
N GLN A 183 -7.32 21.14 2.80
CA GLN A 183 -6.22 21.29 3.74
C GLN A 183 -6.47 20.38 4.95
N VAL A 184 -5.49 19.52 5.26
CA VAL A 184 -5.54 18.58 6.37
C VAL A 184 -4.37 18.84 7.32
N THR A 185 -4.66 19.04 8.59
CA THR A 185 -3.65 19.16 9.65
C THR A 185 -3.61 17.90 10.48
N VAL A 186 -2.44 17.29 10.57
CA VAL A 186 -2.11 16.12 11.38
C VAL A 186 -0.83 16.41 12.16
N PRO A 187 -0.43 15.58 13.15
CA PRO A 187 0.81 15.85 13.90
C PRO A 187 2.07 16.02 13.04
N ALA A 188 2.15 15.35 11.90
CA ALA A 188 3.28 15.50 10.97
C ALA A 188 3.33 16.85 10.23
N GLY A 189 2.24 17.61 10.19
CA GLY A 189 2.17 18.90 9.51
C GLY A 189 0.83 19.19 8.87
N THR A 190 0.81 20.22 8.02
CA THR A 190 -0.37 20.65 7.26
C THR A 190 -0.14 20.36 5.77
N PHE A 191 -1.10 19.68 5.15
CA PHE A 191 -1.01 19.19 3.79
C PHE A 191 -2.22 19.65 2.98
N MET A 192 -2.01 20.07 1.74
CA MET A 192 -3.08 20.18 0.76
C MET A 192 -3.26 18.80 0.12
N ALA A 193 -4.25 18.06 0.58
CA ALA A 193 -4.44 16.66 0.23
C ALA A 193 -5.64 16.44 -0.68
N GLN A 194 -5.53 15.44 -1.53
CA GLN A 194 -6.62 14.95 -2.38
C GLN A 194 -7.44 13.93 -1.59
N ARG A 195 -8.74 14.18 -1.44
CA ARG A 195 -9.64 13.27 -0.76
C ARG A 195 -10.26 12.30 -1.74
N PHE A 196 -10.15 11.01 -1.43
CA PHE A 196 -10.81 9.93 -2.14
C PHE A 196 -11.69 9.14 -1.18
N ARG A 197 -12.80 8.63 -1.71
CA ARG A 197 -13.63 7.64 -1.04
C ARG A 197 -13.47 6.30 -1.71
N LEU A 198 -13.07 5.31 -0.93
CA LEU A 198 -13.03 3.90 -1.31
C LEU A 198 -14.29 3.26 -0.72
N ALA A 199 -15.29 3.01 -1.57
CA ALA A 199 -16.62 2.65 -1.11
C ALA A 199 -16.63 1.40 -0.23
N GLY A 200 -17.23 1.52 0.95
CA GLY A 200 -17.33 0.44 1.92
C GLY A 200 -16.06 0.17 2.72
N LEU A 201 -14.97 0.88 2.46
CA LEU A 201 -13.69 0.75 3.16
C LEU A 201 -13.37 2.02 3.95
N ASN A 202 -12.84 3.04 3.30
CA ASN A 202 -12.31 4.23 3.94
C ASN A 202 -12.42 5.49 3.07
N ASP A 203 -12.33 6.65 3.71
CA ASP A 203 -11.95 7.90 3.08
C ASP A 203 -10.44 8.09 3.27
N LEU A 204 -9.75 8.47 2.21
CA LEU A 204 -8.30 8.72 2.18
C LEU A 204 -8.00 10.15 1.84
N TRP A 205 -7.01 10.74 2.52
CA TRP A 205 -6.40 12.00 2.16
C TRP A 205 -4.97 11.75 1.70
N VAL A 206 -4.74 11.95 0.41
CA VAL A 206 -3.52 11.55 -0.31
C VAL A 206 -2.74 12.79 -0.73
N TYR A 207 -1.44 12.81 -0.47
CA TYR A 207 -0.56 13.94 -0.73
C TYR A 207 0.57 13.60 -1.68
N GLY A 208 0.80 14.51 -2.64
CA GLY A 208 1.97 14.53 -3.49
C GLY A 208 2.05 13.41 -4.54
N PRO A 209 3.15 13.41 -5.32
CA PRO A 209 3.33 12.49 -6.44
C PRO A 209 3.55 11.04 -5.99
N ASP A 210 4.03 10.83 -4.76
CA ASP A 210 4.22 9.49 -4.19
C ASP A 210 2.94 8.92 -3.55
N ARG A 211 1.84 9.68 -3.60
CA ARG A 211 0.53 9.30 -3.08
C ARG A 211 0.56 8.88 -1.62
N LEU A 212 1.25 9.70 -0.81
CA LEU A 212 1.34 9.49 0.62
C LEU A 212 -0.03 9.66 1.28
N VAL A 213 -0.44 8.70 2.09
CA VAL A 213 -1.63 8.85 2.93
C VAL A 213 -1.30 9.77 4.10
N VAL A 214 -2.02 10.89 4.21
CA VAL A 214 -1.90 11.82 5.35
C VAL A 214 -2.86 11.43 6.47
N LYS A 215 -4.06 11.02 6.08
CA LYS A 215 -5.12 10.57 6.99
C LYS A 215 -5.99 9.52 6.29
N SER A 216 -6.50 8.59 7.05
CA SER A 216 -7.51 7.62 6.60
C SER A 216 -8.57 7.48 7.68
N GLU A 217 -9.84 7.46 7.29
CA GLU A 217 -10.97 7.20 8.18
C GLU A 217 -11.73 5.97 7.71
N LEU A 218 -11.95 5.03 8.64
CA LEU A 218 -12.67 3.79 8.43
C LEU A 218 -13.94 3.78 9.31
N PRO A 219 -15.02 4.44 8.88
CA PRO A 219 -16.20 4.65 9.72
C PRO A 219 -16.84 3.36 10.22
N ARG A 220 -16.87 2.31 9.38
CA ARG A 220 -17.44 1.01 9.77
C ARG A 220 -16.65 0.30 10.85
N ARG A 221 -15.35 0.61 10.98
CA ARG A 221 -14.48 0.07 12.04
C ARG A 221 -14.37 1.01 13.23
N GLY A 222 -14.88 2.24 13.12
CA GLY A 222 -14.78 3.27 14.14
C GLY A 222 -13.35 3.73 14.40
N ILE A 223 -12.45 3.66 13.41
CA ILE A 223 -11.03 4.01 13.54
C ILE A 223 -10.58 4.99 12.46
N ARG A 224 -9.51 5.69 12.76
CA ARG A 224 -8.76 6.52 11.82
C ARG A 224 -7.27 6.28 11.96
N TYR A 225 -6.55 6.56 10.89
CA TYR A 225 -5.10 6.67 10.88
C TYR A 225 -4.71 8.11 10.62
N VAL A 226 -3.75 8.62 11.38
CA VAL A 226 -3.18 9.95 11.19
C VAL A 226 -1.66 9.86 11.11
N LEU A 227 -1.07 10.59 10.16
CA LEU A 227 0.38 10.67 10.00
C LEU A 227 0.96 11.50 11.15
N VAL A 228 1.83 10.90 11.95
CA VAL A 228 2.42 11.51 13.16
C VAL A 228 3.78 12.10 12.88
N THR A 229 4.61 11.38 12.12
CA THR A 229 5.96 11.81 11.74
C THR A 229 6.18 11.61 10.26
N LEU A 230 6.99 12.47 9.69
CA LEU A 230 7.45 12.37 8.31
C LEU A 230 8.84 12.96 8.21
N ALA A 231 9.80 12.19 7.70
CA ALA A 231 11.15 12.64 7.43
C ALA A 231 11.61 12.11 6.06
N GLY A 232 12.27 12.96 5.29
CA GLY A 232 12.76 12.60 3.97
C GLY A 232 14.22 12.94 3.78
N GLU A 233 14.89 12.18 2.91
CA GLU A 233 16.26 12.41 2.44
C GLU A 233 16.37 12.09 0.94
N GLY A 234 17.31 12.76 0.26
CA GLY A 234 17.53 12.61 -1.18
C GLY A 234 16.91 13.72 -2.02
N GLU A 235 16.63 13.45 -3.31
CA GLU A 235 16.06 14.43 -4.24
C GLU A 235 14.69 14.89 -3.77
N ALA A 236 14.46 16.21 -3.88
CA ALA A 236 13.40 16.99 -3.27
C ALA A 236 12.07 16.23 -3.04
N ILE A 237 11.84 15.86 -1.81
CA ILE A 237 10.53 15.57 -1.29
C ILE A 237 9.95 16.91 -0.87
N GLU A 238 8.83 17.32 -1.47
CA GLU A 238 8.11 18.52 -1.01
C GLU A 238 7.79 18.34 0.48
N GLN A 239 8.48 19.09 1.31
CA GLN A 239 8.24 19.09 2.74
C GLN A 239 6.93 19.81 3.03
N PRO A 240 6.09 19.31 3.96
CA PRO A 240 4.90 20.03 4.39
C PRO A 240 5.31 21.39 4.97
N LYS A 241 4.50 22.42 4.72
CA LYS A 241 4.72 23.73 5.31
C LYS A 241 4.63 23.59 6.83
N GLN A 242 5.78 23.75 7.51
CA GLN A 242 5.79 23.88 8.96
C GLN A 242 5.10 25.21 9.31
N GLN A 243 4.07 25.14 10.12
CA GLN A 243 3.53 26.34 10.77
C GLN A 243 4.58 26.84 11.77
N ARG A 244 5.05 28.08 11.56
CA ARG A 244 5.80 28.81 12.58
C ARG A 244 4.83 29.42 13.58
#